data_e045a90001805a31e7ecf947d47a4008
#
_entry.id   e045a90001805a31e7ecf947d47a4008
#
_cell.length_a   1.000
_cell.length_b   1.000
_cell.length_c   1.000
_cell.angle_alpha   90.00
_cell.angle_beta   90.00
_cell.angle_gamma   90.00
#
_symmetry.space_group_name_H-M   'P 1'
#
loop_
_entity.id
_entity.type
_entity.pdbx_description
1 polymer ?
#
loop_
_entity_poly.entity_id
_entity_poly.type
_entity_poly.pdbx_seq_one_letter_code
_entity_poly.pdbx_strand_id
1 'polypeptide(L)'
;MTVPKSFSKSICSFEDACQQRKKKLGNHTKIVLTNGCFDLLHSGHVHALEKASKLGDELWIALNSDSSVRSIKGPSRPIYSQSERAYILRSLRFVSLVFLFDHSDLSEEILKLRPDVYVKSGDYSLETLNKKEKDALDQVGAKICFVPFIEGFSTTSKIELIQNLKPEPS
;
A
#
# COMPACT_ATOMS: atom_id res chain seq x y z
N MET A 1 -1.48 -14.02 21.40
CA MET A 1 -1.08 -14.89 20.28
C MET A 1 0.21 -14.37 19.69
N THR A 2 1.23 -15.20 19.50
CA THR A 2 2.49 -14.80 18.87
C THR A 2 2.30 -14.84 17.35
N VAL A 3 2.61 -13.75 16.66
CA VAL A 3 2.56 -13.67 15.20
C VAL A 3 3.58 -14.66 14.61
N PRO A 4 3.20 -15.52 13.65
CA PRO A 4 4.13 -16.45 13.02
C PRO A 4 5.33 -15.71 12.39
N LYS A 5 6.54 -16.28 12.51
CA LYS A 5 7.76 -15.70 11.91
C LYS A 5 7.66 -15.47 10.39
N SER A 6 6.81 -16.23 9.69
CA SER A 6 6.53 -16.04 8.26
C SER A 6 5.89 -14.67 7.96
N PHE A 7 5.10 -14.11 8.88
CA PHE A 7 4.45 -12.82 8.67
C PHE A 7 5.45 -11.66 8.72
N SER A 8 6.37 -11.69 9.72
CA SER A 8 7.41 -10.65 9.82
C SER A 8 8.41 -10.70 8.65
N LYS A 9 8.68 -11.88 8.08
CA LYS A 9 9.51 -12.03 6.88
C LYS A 9 8.88 -11.46 5.61
N SER A 10 7.59 -11.14 5.63
CA SER A 10 6.89 -10.52 4.49
C SER A 10 7.15 -9.02 4.38
N ILE A 11 7.78 -8.42 5.40
CA ILE A 11 8.13 -7.01 5.43
C ILE A 11 9.61 -6.87 5.09
N CYS A 12 9.90 -6.08 4.06
CA CYS A 12 11.26 -5.64 3.74
C CYS A 12 11.61 -4.40 4.58
N SER A 13 12.85 -4.28 5.04
CA SER A 13 13.28 -3.01 5.63
C SER A 13 13.35 -1.93 4.56
N PHE A 14 13.18 -0.67 4.93
CA PHE A 14 13.27 0.42 3.96
C PHE A 14 14.69 0.55 3.38
N GLU A 15 15.73 0.30 4.20
CA GLU A 15 17.11 0.23 3.75
C GLU A 15 17.31 -0.85 2.68
N ASP A 16 16.78 -2.05 2.90
CA ASP A 16 16.87 -3.15 1.92
C ASP A 16 16.09 -2.83 0.64
N ALA A 17 14.93 -2.17 0.76
CA ALA A 17 14.18 -1.69 -0.40
C ALA A 17 15.01 -0.70 -1.23
N CYS A 18 15.70 0.25 -0.58
CA CYS A 18 16.59 1.20 -1.24
C CYS A 18 17.78 0.48 -1.92
N GLN A 19 18.37 -0.53 -1.27
CA GLN A 19 19.45 -1.31 -1.87
C GLN A 19 18.97 -2.12 -3.08
N GLN A 20 17.79 -2.74 -3.00
CA GLN A 20 17.17 -3.44 -4.12
C GLN A 20 16.88 -2.46 -5.27
N ARG A 21 16.36 -1.26 -4.98
CA ARG A 21 16.11 -0.25 -6.01
C ARG A 21 17.39 0.14 -6.77
N LYS A 22 18.51 0.34 -6.07
CA LYS A 22 19.80 0.65 -6.73
C LYS A 22 20.22 -0.42 -7.74
N LYS A 23 20.06 -1.71 -7.38
CA LYS A 23 20.33 -2.83 -8.29
C LYS A 23 19.37 -2.83 -9.49
N LYS A 24 18.08 -2.53 -9.27
CA LYS A 24 17.05 -2.49 -10.30
C LYS A 24 17.27 -1.36 -11.31
N LEU A 25 17.78 -0.21 -10.87
CA LEU A 25 18.15 0.88 -11.76
C LEU A 25 19.19 0.44 -12.81
N GLY A 26 20.21 -0.32 -12.38
CA GLY A 26 21.23 -0.86 -13.31
C GLY A 26 20.67 -1.83 -14.35
N ASN A 27 19.55 -2.48 -14.06
CA ASN A 27 18.89 -3.43 -14.94
C ASN A 27 17.67 -2.85 -15.68
N HIS A 28 17.46 -1.53 -15.63
CA HIS A 28 16.31 -0.85 -16.23
C HIS A 28 14.93 -1.39 -15.79
N THR A 29 14.86 -2.05 -14.62
CA THR A 29 13.60 -2.58 -14.07
C THR A 29 12.69 -1.44 -13.63
N LYS A 30 11.50 -1.38 -14.19
CA LYS A 30 10.50 -0.34 -13.93
C LYS A 30 9.71 -0.65 -12.67
N ILE A 31 9.89 0.16 -11.63
CA ILE A 31 9.21 0.00 -10.35
C ILE A 31 7.94 0.84 -10.30
N VAL A 32 6.82 0.18 -10.00
CA VAL A 32 5.55 0.80 -9.65
C VAL A 32 5.46 0.85 -8.13
N LEU A 33 5.28 2.03 -7.58
CA LEU A 33 5.07 2.25 -6.14
C LEU A 33 3.62 2.64 -5.88
N THR A 34 3.02 2.04 -4.87
CA THR A 34 1.74 2.48 -4.29
C THR A 34 1.81 2.44 -2.78
N ASN A 35 0.91 3.15 -2.09
CA ASN A 35 0.84 3.13 -0.63
C ASN A 35 -0.59 2.98 -0.13
N GLY A 36 -0.72 2.59 1.13
CA GLY A 36 -2.02 2.54 1.79
C GLY A 36 -2.03 1.76 3.10
N CYS A 37 -3.16 1.85 3.79
CA CYS A 37 -3.39 1.13 5.04
C CYS A 37 -3.67 -0.36 4.81
N PHE A 38 -4.42 -0.71 3.77
CA PHE A 38 -4.83 -2.09 3.42
C PHE A 38 -5.30 -2.91 4.64
N ASP A 39 -6.15 -2.30 5.46
CA ASP A 39 -6.52 -2.86 6.76
C ASP A 39 -7.33 -4.17 6.62
N LEU A 40 -8.52 -4.11 6.04
CA LEU A 40 -9.24 -5.30 5.58
C LEU A 40 -9.12 -5.38 4.06
N LEU A 41 -8.26 -6.26 3.58
CA LEU A 41 -8.09 -6.45 2.15
C LEU A 41 -9.37 -7.04 1.54
N HIS A 42 -9.86 -6.42 0.48
CA HIS A 42 -11.05 -6.84 -0.27
C HIS A 42 -10.77 -6.81 -1.78
N SER A 43 -11.69 -7.37 -2.57
CA SER A 43 -11.54 -7.50 -4.03
C SER A 43 -11.25 -6.17 -4.74
N GLY A 44 -11.80 -5.04 -4.26
CA GLY A 44 -11.47 -3.71 -4.78
C GLY A 44 -10.00 -3.35 -4.66
N HIS A 45 -9.37 -3.62 -3.50
CA HIS A 45 -7.93 -3.45 -3.33
C HIS A 45 -7.14 -4.37 -4.27
N VAL A 46 -7.50 -5.65 -4.34
CA VAL A 46 -6.82 -6.63 -5.19
C VAL A 46 -6.86 -6.21 -6.65
N HIS A 47 -8.03 -5.77 -7.14
CA HIS A 47 -8.18 -5.28 -8.50
C HIS A 47 -7.32 -4.05 -8.79
N ALA A 48 -7.32 -3.07 -7.89
CA ALA A 48 -6.50 -1.86 -8.04
C ALA A 48 -5.01 -2.18 -8.06
N LEU A 49 -4.54 -3.06 -7.17
CA LEU A 49 -3.15 -3.51 -7.13
C LEU A 49 -2.78 -4.32 -8.39
N GLU A 50 -3.68 -5.16 -8.89
CA GLU A 50 -3.47 -5.88 -10.16
C GLU A 50 -3.37 -4.92 -11.36
N LYS A 51 -4.18 -3.87 -11.40
CA LYS A 51 -4.07 -2.83 -12.42
C LYS A 51 -2.74 -2.07 -12.29
N ALA A 52 -2.37 -1.69 -11.07
CA ALA A 52 -1.10 -1.03 -10.80
C ALA A 52 0.10 -1.87 -11.26
N SER A 53 0.10 -3.18 -11.00
CA SER A 53 1.20 -4.06 -11.37
C SER A 53 1.47 -4.13 -12.89
N LYS A 54 0.47 -3.82 -13.72
CA LYS A 54 0.60 -3.81 -15.18
C LYS A 54 1.28 -2.56 -15.74
N LEU A 55 1.61 -1.59 -14.88
CA LEU A 55 2.25 -0.32 -15.27
C LEU A 55 3.78 -0.36 -15.24
N GLY A 56 4.37 -1.45 -14.77
CA GLY A 56 5.82 -1.67 -14.72
C GLY A 56 6.16 -3.15 -14.51
N ASP A 57 7.41 -3.41 -14.19
CA ASP A 57 7.93 -4.78 -14.04
C ASP A 57 7.70 -5.33 -12.63
N GLU A 58 7.76 -4.47 -11.61
CA GLU A 58 7.57 -4.86 -10.21
C GLU A 58 6.64 -3.88 -9.51
N LEU A 59 5.67 -4.42 -8.74
CA LEU A 59 4.82 -3.64 -7.85
C LEU A 59 5.38 -3.68 -6.42
N TRP A 60 5.72 -2.51 -5.91
CA TRP A 60 6.16 -2.29 -4.54
C TRP A 60 5.10 -1.54 -3.74
N ILE A 61 4.88 -1.96 -2.50
CA ILE A 61 3.86 -1.37 -1.64
C ILE A 61 4.50 -0.76 -0.41
N ALA A 62 4.31 0.54 -0.22
CA ALA A 62 4.55 1.22 1.04
C ALA A 62 3.29 1.05 1.92
N LEU A 63 3.42 0.26 2.97
CA LEU A 63 2.34 -0.08 3.89
C LEU A 63 2.40 0.81 5.12
N ASN A 64 1.32 1.52 5.45
CA ASN A 64 1.24 2.26 6.71
C ASN A 64 1.43 1.31 7.91
N SER A 65 2.31 1.67 8.84
CA SER A 65 2.46 0.95 10.09
C SER A 65 1.17 1.01 10.93
N ASP A 66 1.10 0.21 11.98
CA ASP A 66 -0.05 0.23 12.89
C ASP A 66 -0.21 1.58 13.60
N SER A 67 0.90 2.24 13.94
CA SER A 67 0.89 3.59 14.52
C SER A 67 0.34 4.62 13.54
N SER A 68 0.80 4.58 12.29
CA SER A 68 0.33 5.46 11.22
C SER A 68 -1.16 5.26 10.95
N VAL A 69 -1.63 4.00 10.88
CA VAL A 69 -3.07 3.72 10.68
C VAL A 69 -3.92 4.26 11.83
N ARG A 70 -3.48 4.09 13.10
CA ARG A 70 -4.19 4.67 14.26
C ARG A 70 -4.30 6.18 14.18
N SER A 71 -3.24 6.85 13.77
CA SER A 71 -3.26 8.31 13.60
C SER A 71 -4.23 8.78 12.53
N ILE A 72 -4.38 8.00 11.44
CA ILE A 72 -5.23 8.37 10.29
C ILE A 72 -6.70 7.98 10.53
N LYS A 73 -6.95 6.81 11.11
CA LYS A 73 -8.29 6.18 11.14
C LYS A 73 -8.87 6.01 12.55
N GLY A 74 -8.14 6.44 13.58
CA GLY A 74 -8.59 6.34 14.97
C GLY A 74 -8.09 5.10 15.70
N PRO A 75 -8.27 5.05 17.05
CA PRO A 75 -7.64 4.08 17.94
C PRO A 75 -8.13 2.64 17.78
N SER A 76 -9.32 2.44 17.20
CA SER A 76 -9.89 1.11 16.93
C SER A 76 -9.32 0.45 15.66
N ARG A 77 -8.40 1.11 14.96
CA ARG A 77 -7.80 0.63 13.73
C ARG A 77 -6.28 0.53 13.88
N PRO A 78 -5.59 -0.34 13.15
CA PRO A 78 -6.12 -1.29 12.19
C PRO A 78 -6.77 -2.51 12.85
N ILE A 79 -7.56 -3.27 12.09
CA ILE A 79 -8.12 -4.58 12.51
C ILE A 79 -7.02 -5.64 12.46
N TYR A 80 -6.29 -5.71 11.35
CA TYR A 80 -5.13 -6.59 11.18
C TYR A 80 -3.83 -5.86 11.48
N SER A 81 -2.95 -6.52 12.24
CA SER A 81 -1.61 -6.00 12.51
C SER A 81 -0.83 -5.76 11.20
N GLN A 82 0.14 -4.86 11.22
CA GLN A 82 0.99 -4.59 10.06
C GLN A 82 1.65 -5.86 9.49
N SER A 83 1.99 -6.82 10.34
CA SER A 83 2.58 -8.09 9.92
C SER A 83 1.60 -8.97 9.15
N GLU A 84 0.32 -9.03 9.58
CA GLU A 84 -0.73 -9.75 8.88
C GLU A 84 -1.06 -9.06 7.54
N ARG A 85 -1.19 -7.74 7.54
CA ARG A 85 -1.47 -6.96 6.34
C ARG A 85 -0.35 -7.13 5.30
N ALA A 86 0.91 -7.08 5.72
CA ALA A 86 2.05 -7.31 4.84
C ALA A 86 2.08 -8.74 4.30
N TYR A 87 1.79 -9.74 5.15
CA TYR A 87 1.75 -11.13 4.72
C TYR A 87 0.68 -11.38 3.66
N ILE A 88 -0.54 -10.84 3.87
CA ILE A 88 -1.63 -10.94 2.91
C ILE A 88 -1.25 -10.28 1.57
N LEU A 89 -0.69 -9.06 1.61
CA LEU A 89 -0.25 -8.34 0.41
C LEU A 89 0.85 -9.11 -0.34
N ARG A 90 1.86 -9.65 0.37
CA ARG A 90 2.94 -10.44 -0.23
C ARG A 90 2.48 -11.78 -0.81
N SER A 91 1.33 -12.28 -0.39
CA SER A 91 0.73 -13.49 -0.95
C SER A 91 0.05 -13.25 -2.30
N LEU A 92 -0.17 -11.99 -2.68
CA LEU A 92 -0.65 -11.65 -4.01
C LEU A 92 0.48 -11.84 -5.03
N ARG A 93 0.25 -12.69 -6.04
CA ARG A 93 1.25 -13.10 -7.05
C ARG A 93 1.96 -11.96 -7.77
N PHE A 94 1.33 -10.80 -7.84
CA PHE A 94 1.82 -9.61 -8.56
C PHE A 94 2.46 -8.56 -7.64
N VAL A 95 2.58 -8.83 -6.33
CA VAL A 95 3.26 -7.93 -5.38
C VAL A 95 4.69 -8.41 -5.17
N SER A 96 5.65 -7.58 -5.55
CA SER A 96 7.08 -7.93 -5.49
C SER A 96 7.72 -7.58 -4.15
N LEU A 97 7.28 -6.49 -3.49
CA LEU A 97 7.87 -6.02 -2.24
C LEU A 97 6.85 -5.24 -1.42
N VAL A 98 6.93 -5.39 -0.08
CA VAL A 98 6.19 -4.58 0.89
C VAL A 98 7.17 -4.06 1.94
N PHE A 99 7.17 -2.76 2.20
CA PHE A 99 7.90 -2.13 3.29
C PHE A 99 6.97 -1.23 4.11
N LEU A 100 7.35 -0.97 5.36
CA LEU A 100 6.56 -0.10 6.26
C LEU A 100 7.05 1.34 6.19
N PHE A 101 6.10 2.27 6.40
CA PHE A 101 6.38 3.67 6.68
C PHE A 101 5.45 4.20 7.78
N ASP A 102 5.94 5.18 8.55
CA ASP A 102 5.24 5.72 9.73
C ASP A 102 4.73 7.15 9.53
N HIS A 103 5.20 7.85 8.51
CA HIS A 103 4.93 9.27 8.27
C HIS A 103 3.50 9.51 7.77
N SER A 104 3.07 10.78 7.83
CA SER A 104 1.77 11.21 7.30
C SER A 104 1.70 11.24 5.78
N ASP A 105 2.86 11.29 5.13
CA ASP A 105 3.03 11.28 3.67
C ASP A 105 4.25 10.44 3.28
N LEU A 106 4.39 10.13 2.00
CA LEU A 106 5.43 9.25 1.47
C LEU A 106 6.58 10.01 0.77
N SER A 107 6.69 11.32 0.97
CA SER A 107 7.62 12.16 0.22
C SER A 107 9.10 11.75 0.38
N GLU A 108 9.53 11.41 1.59
CA GLU A 108 10.91 10.98 1.85
C GLU A 108 11.23 9.64 1.16
N GLU A 109 10.32 8.68 1.24
CA GLU A 109 10.47 7.37 0.61
C GLU A 109 10.50 7.51 -0.92
N ILE A 110 9.66 8.36 -1.49
CA ILE A 110 9.65 8.66 -2.93
C ILE A 110 11.00 9.21 -3.38
N LEU A 111 11.55 10.21 -2.66
CA LEU A 111 12.84 10.81 -3.00
C LEU A 111 13.99 9.81 -2.98
N LYS A 112 13.98 8.87 -2.03
CA LYS A 112 15.03 7.85 -1.87
C LYS A 112 14.87 6.69 -2.86
N LEU A 113 13.63 6.20 -3.06
CA LEU A 113 13.35 5.07 -3.95
C LEU A 113 13.34 5.46 -5.42
N ARG A 114 12.91 6.70 -5.74
CA ARG A 114 12.78 7.18 -7.12
C ARG A 114 11.99 6.19 -7.98
N PRO A 115 10.71 5.93 -7.68
CA PRO A 115 9.90 5.01 -8.47
C PRO A 115 9.72 5.55 -9.89
N ASP A 116 9.51 4.64 -10.85
CA ASP A 116 9.23 5.04 -12.24
C ASP A 116 7.76 5.43 -12.43
N VAL A 117 6.88 4.75 -11.67
CA VAL A 117 5.44 5.01 -11.65
C VAL A 117 4.96 5.05 -10.20
N TYR A 118 4.14 6.03 -9.88
CA TYR A 118 3.43 6.11 -8.61
C TYR A 118 1.93 5.97 -8.85
N VAL A 119 1.28 5.06 -8.10
CA VAL A 119 -0.14 4.78 -8.27
C VAL A 119 -0.90 5.14 -7.01
N LYS A 120 -1.93 5.98 -7.16
CA LYS A 120 -2.97 6.19 -6.14
C LYS A 120 -4.26 5.53 -6.60
N SER A 121 -4.91 4.81 -5.67
CA SER A 121 -6.20 4.17 -5.93
C SER A 121 -7.30 4.88 -5.17
N GLY A 122 -8.40 5.17 -5.84
CA GLY A 122 -9.55 5.84 -5.24
C GLY A 122 -9.94 7.12 -5.97
N ASP A 123 -10.62 7.99 -5.23
CA ASP A 123 -11.10 9.29 -5.73
C ASP A 123 -9.99 10.36 -5.70
N TYR A 124 -8.76 9.94 -6.02
CA TYR A 124 -7.63 10.86 -6.10
C TYR A 124 -7.50 11.47 -7.48
N SER A 125 -7.09 12.73 -7.49
CA SER A 125 -6.70 13.49 -8.68
C SER A 125 -5.39 14.23 -8.40
N LEU A 126 -4.85 14.92 -9.38
CA LEU A 126 -3.65 15.75 -9.19
C LEU A 126 -3.88 16.89 -8.18
N GLU A 127 -5.13 17.36 -8.04
CA GLU A 127 -5.51 18.44 -7.11
C GLU A 127 -5.63 17.92 -5.66
N THR A 128 -6.03 16.66 -5.48
CA THR A 128 -6.24 16.05 -4.16
C THR A 128 -5.05 15.28 -3.64
N LEU A 129 -4.02 15.08 -4.48
CA LEU A 129 -2.78 14.45 -4.07
C LEU A 129 -2.04 15.32 -3.03
N ASN A 130 -1.48 14.69 -2.00
CA ASN A 130 -0.67 15.40 -1.01
C ASN A 130 0.43 16.20 -1.71
N LYS A 131 0.54 17.49 -1.39
CA LYS A 131 1.48 18.41 -2.06
C LYS A 131 2.92 17.95 -1.94
N LYS A 132 3.37 17.48 -0.77
CA LYS A 132 4.73 17.00 -0.57
C LYS A 132 5.03 15.75 -1.40
N GLU A 133 4.07 14.80 -1.48
CA GLU A 133 4.20 13.62 -2.35
C GLU A 133 4.30 14.05 -3.81
N LYS A 134 3.47 15.00 -4.25
CA LYS A 134 3.50 15.52 -5.62
C LYS A 134 4.85 16.18 -5.95
N ASP A 135 5.32 17.08 -5.09
CA ASP A 135 6.60 17.77 -5.28
C ASP A 135 7.77 16.75 -5.35
N ALA A 136 7.74 15.73 -4.50
CA ALA A 136 8.74 14.65 -4.52
C ALA A 136 8.66 13.81 -5.81
N LEU A 137 7.46 13.49 -6.30
CA LEU A 137 7.26 12.74 -7.53
C LEU A 137 7.74 13.54 -8.76
N ASP A 138 7.43 14.83 -8.81
CA ASP A 138 7.90 15.72 -9.87
C ASP A 138 9.43 15.82 -9.85
N GLN A 139 10.05 15.93 -8.67
CA GLN A 139 11.51 15.99 -8.52
C GLN A 139 12.22 14.72 -9.01
N VAL A 140 11.63 13.54 -8.81
CA VAL A 140 12.23 12.27 -9.25
C VAL A 140 11.83 11.88 -10.67
N GLY A 141 10.90 12.61 -11.29
CA GLY A 141 10.39 12.35 -12.63
C GLY A 141 9.47 11.12 -12.73
N ALA A 142 8.79 10.78 -11.63
CA ALA A 142 7.88 9.65 -11.60
C ALA A 142 6.57 9.94 -12.35
N LYS A 143 6.08 8.96 -13.12
CA LYS A 143 4.75 9.05 -13.73
C LYS A 143 3.67 8.81 -12.67
N ILE A 144 2.74 9.75 -12.50
CA ILE A 144 1.59 9.59 -11.60
C ILE A 144 0.44 8.95 -12.37
N CYS A 145 -0.13 7.89 -11.81
CA CYS A 145 -1.30 7.20 -12.36
C CYS A 145 -2.38 7.04 -11.31
N PHE A 146 -3.63 7.25 -11.70
CA PHE A 146 -4.79 7.05 -10.83
C PHE A 146 -5.56 5.80 -11.29
N VAL A 147 -5.88 4.92 -10.32
CA VAL A 147 -6.72 3.76 -10.55
C VAL A 147 -8.03 3.98 -9.79
N PRO A 148 -9.15 4.15 -10.47
CA PRO A 148 -10.42 4.40 -9.80
C PRO A 148 -10.85 3.21 -8.96
N PHE A 149 -11.61 3.46 -7.89
CA PHE A 149 -12.28 2.42 -7.13
C PHE A 149 -13.36 1.74 -7.98
N ILE A 150 -13.59 0.46 -7.68
CA ILE A 150 -14.81 -0.22 -8.13
C ILE A 150 -15.92 0.16 -7.13
N GLU A 151 -17.01 0.70 -7.62
CA GLU A 151 -18.16 1.04 -6.77
C GLU A 151 -18.65 -0.15 -5.95
N GLY A 152 -19.09 0.10 -4.72
CA GLY A 152 -19.58 -0.94 -3.79
C GLY A 152 -18.51 -1.69 -3.00
N PHE A 153 -17.22 -1.36 -3.17
CA PHE A 153 -16.14 -2.00 -2.42
C PHE A 153 -15.42 -1.00 -1.50
N SER A 154 -15.78 -0.99 -0.22
CA SER A 154 -15.04 -0.22 0.80
C SER A 154 -14.86 -1.05 2.08
N THR A 155 -13.74 -0.82 2.79
CA THR A 155 -13.50 -1.44 4.09
C THR A 155 -14.57 -1.03 5.10
N THR A 156 -15.02 0.22 5.08
CA THR A 156 -16.04 0.75 6.00
C THR A 156 -17.36 0.00 5.81
N SER A 157 -17.87 -0.10 4.60
CA SER A 157 -19.12 -0.83 4.33
C SER A 157 -19.04 -2.32 4.68
N LYS A 158 -17.86 -2.95 4.58
CA LYS A 158 -17.68 -4.34 5.04
C LYS A 158 -17.75 -4.48 6.54
N ILE A 159 -17.16 -3.54 7.28
CA ILE A 159 -17.22 -3.50 8.75
C ILE A 159 -18.67 -3.27 9.21
N GLU A 160 -19.37 -2.31 8.61
CA GLU A 160 -20.80 -2.05 8.92
C GLU A 160 -21.67 -3.28 8.64
N LEU A 161 -21.43 -3.96 7.54
CA LEU A 161 -22.14 -5.21 7.24
C LEU A 161 -21.90 -6.26 8.33
N ILE A 162 -20.64 -6.48 8.73
CA ILE A 162 -20.28 -7.45 9.77
C ILE A 162 -20.91 -7.07 11.11
N GLN A 163 -20.90 -5.79 11.49
CA GLN A 163 -21.52 -5.32 12.74
C GLN A 163 -23.04 -5.48 12.77
N ASN A 164 -23.69 -5.46 11.60
CA ASN A 164 -25.13 -5.61 11.48
C ASN A 164 -25.58 -7.07 11.28
N LEU A 165 -24.65 -8.03 11.22
CA LEU A 165 -25.02 -9.46 11.21
C LEU A 165 -25.62 -9.81 12.58
N LYS A 166 -26.92 -10.13 12.61
CA LYS A 166 -27.54 -10.68 13.82
C LYS A 166 -27.02 -12.12 14.00
N PRO A 167 -26.73 -12.54 15.26
CA PRO A 167 -26.50 -13.96 15.50
C PRO A 167 -27.74 -14.73 15.09
N GLU A 168 -27.55 -15.84 14.39
CA GLU A 168 -28.67 -16.75 14.09
C GLU A 168 -29.25 -17.24 15.42
N PRO A 169 -30.61 -17.33 15.56
CA PRO A 169 -31.21 -17.91 16.73
C PRO A 169 -30.77 -19.37 16.83
N SER A 170 -30.14 -19.70 17.95
CA SER A 170 -29.70 -21.06 18.34
C SER A 170 -30.88 -21.99 18.53
#